data_d5dbfeccfaa12ab5524031581cc90ea3
#
_entry.id   d5dbfeccfaa12ab5524031581cc90ea3
#
_cell.length_a   1.000
_cell.length_b   1.000
_cell.length_c   1.000
_cell.angle_alpha   90.00
_cell.angle_beta   90.00
_cell.angle_gamma   90.00
#
_symmetry.space_group_name_H-M   'P 1'
#
loop_
_entity.id
_entity.type
_entity.pdbx_description
1 polymer ?
#
loop_
_entity_poly.entity_id
_entity_poly.type
_entity_poly.pdbx_seq_one_letter_code
_entity_poly.pdbx_strand_id
1 'polypeptide(L)'
;MSSAWSSVDSGVPQGTVLGPLLFLVYVNDIVSDIKSEIRLFADDCILYREIKSTVDSQILQDDINSLFSWSKLWQMEFNVSKCHIMSLSRSKKHVNAIYKLGNAALSAVHSFTYLGVEITCDLRWNNHVATVVKKASNTLNFVRRNLYRCNGHVKELSYISLVRPQLEYATAAWDPYTSCNIKDIEMVQRRAARYVKRDYQRTTSVTSLLDSLHWQSLQDRRRNARLLHFFKALHGYQGLSQLVNDLPRPTRLTRSSCVDVVAFSQLPCRTDVFKFSFLPRTVIDWNSLDTGVRGLSSLESFRQALVGGRSAATSY
;
A
#
# COMPACT_ATOMS: atom_id res chain seq x y z
N MET A 1 -11.84 32.70 28.47
CA MET A 1 -10.80 32.27 29.43
C MET A 1 -9.51 32.15 28.66
N SER A 2 -8.48 32.93 29.02
CA SER A 2 -7.13 32.76 28.48
C SER A 2 -6.40 31.68 29.26
N SER A 3 -5.69 30.78 28.60
CA SER A 3 -4.80 29.80 29.27
C SER A 3 -3.62 30.54 29.91
N ALA A 4 -3.10 29.97 31.00
CA ALA A 4 -1.87 30.47 31.63
C ALA A 4 -0.68 30.26 30.66
N TRP A 5 0.29 31.16 30.71
CA TRP A 5 1.56 31.01 29.99
C TRP A 5 2.34 29.83 30.55
N SER A 6 2.85 28.98 29.66
CA SER A 6 3.76 27.89 30.00
C SER A 6 5.02 28.03 29.15
N SER A 7 6.19 27.71 29.72
CA SER A 7 7.45 27.68 28.98
C SER A 7 7.39 26.53 27.95
N VAL A 8 7.91 26.78 26.74
CA VAL A 8 8.08 25.78 25.69
C VAL A 8 9.58 25.67 25.44
N ASP A 9 10.19 24.63 26.00
CA ASP A 9 11.63 24.46 25.98
C ASP A 9 12.12 23.72 24.72
N SER A 10 11.21 23.08 23.97
CA SER A 10 11.55 22.34 22.73
C SER A 10 10.33 22.16 21.81
N GLY A 11 10.61 21.80 20.55
CA GLY A 11 9.59 21.53 19.56
C GLY A 11 9.20 22.74 18.73
N VAL A 12 8.21 22.54 17.84
CA VAL A 12 7.61 23.59 17.00
C VAL A 12 6.10 23.66 17.23
N PRO A 13 5.47 24.85 17.15
CA PRO A 13 4.02 24.95 17.31
C PRO A 13 3.29 24.07 16.31
N GLN A 14 2.40 23.22 16.80
CA GLN A 14 1.57 22.36 15.94
C GLN A 14 0.59 23.22 15.12
N GLY A 15 0.37 22.81 13.85
CA GLY A 15 -0.50 23.54 12.93
C GLY A 15 0.16 24.69 12.17
N THR A 16 1.47 24.93 12.35
CA THR A 16 2.21 25.89 11.53
C THR A 16 2.61 25.27 10.18
N VAL A 17 2.76 26.10 9.15
CA VAL A 17 3.21 25.68 7.82
C VAL A 17 4.68 25.23 7.83
N LEU A 18 5.51 25.87 8.65
CA LEU A 18 6.95 25.60 8.74
C LEU A 18 7.28 24.39 9.61
N GLY A 19 6.43 24.02 10.56
CA GLY A 19 6.70 22.93 11.50
C GLY A 19 7.07 21.61 10.81
N PRO A 20 6.28 21.09 9.86
CA PRO A 20 6.63 19.87 9.13
C PRO A 20 7.92 19.97 8.32
N LEU A 21 8.20 21.13 7.72
CA LEU A 21 9.42 21.36 6.95
C LEU A 21 10.66 21.35 7.85
N LEU A 22 10.60 22.07 8.97
CA LEU A 22 11.69 22.09 9.95
C LEU A 22 11.96 20.71 10.53
N PHE A 23 10.90 19.93 10.80
CA PHE A 23 11.04 18.54 11.23
C PHE A 23 11.77 17.68 10.20
N LEU A 24 11.41 17.77 8.90
CA LEU A 24 12.09 17.03 7.84
C LEU A 24 13.58 17.41 7.72
N VAL A 25 13.91 18.70 7.83
CA VAL A 25 15.31 19.18 7.83
C VAL A 25 16.05 18.59 9.04
N TYR A 26 15.38 18.56 10.19
CA TYR A 26 15.98 18.07 11.45
C TYR A 26 16.28 16.56 11.44
N VAL A 27 15.42 15.74 10.83
CA VAL A 27 15.62 14.27 10.79
C VAL A 27 16.37 13.78 9.55
N ASN A 28 16.73 14.66 8.63
CA ASN A 28 17.27 14.26 7.32
C ASN A 28 18.62 13.53 7.41
N ASP A 29 19.42 13.80 8.41
CA ASP A 29 20.74 13.21 8.61
C ASP A 29 20.72 11.89 9.40
N ILE A 30 19.58 11.48 9.96
CA ILE A 30 19.43 10.22 10.71
C ILE A 30 19.88 8.98 9.93
N VAL A 31 19.91 9.07 8.61
CA VAL A 31 20.26 7.98 7.70
C VAL A 31 21.77 7.87 7.42
N SER A 32 22.59 8.84 7.85
CA SER A 32 23.97 9.01 7.38
C SER A 32 24.91 7.84 7.71
N ASP A 33 24.72 7.18 8.85
CA ASP A 33 25.59 6.09 9.32
C ASP A 33 24.91 4.71 9.29
N ILE A 34 23.84 4.55 8.53
CA ILE A 34 23.05 3.33 8.44
C ILE A 34 23.47 2.49 7.24
N LYS A 35 23.85 1.23 7.48
CA LYS A 35 24.21 0.24 6.47
C LYS A 35 23.05 -0.61 5.97
N SER A 36 22.00 -0.70 6.76
CA SER A 36 20.74 -1.37 6.41
C SER A 36 19.83 -0.44 5.62
N GLU A 37 18.78 -0.97 5.02
CA GLU A 37 17.76 -0.16 4.36
C GLU A 37 16.90 0.57 5.41
N ILE A 38 16.79 1.87 5.27
CA ILE A 38 15.94 2.71 6.13
C ILE A 38 14.90 3.46 5.29
N ARG A 39 13.69 3.57 5.81
CA ARG A 39 12.63 4.39 5.22
C ARG A 39 12.00 5.24 6.31
N LEU A 40 11.86 6.52 6.00
CA LEU A 40 11.28 7.52 6.90
C LEU A 40 9.96 8.03 6.31
N PHE A 41 8.98 8.21 7.16
CA PHE A 41 7.74 8.88 6.85
C PHE A 41 7.31 9.72 8.06
N ALA A 42 7.52 11.02 8.01
CA ALA A 42 7.40 11.90 9.17
C ALA A 42 8.21 11.35 10.35
N ASP A 43 7.56 11.06 11.47
CA ASP A 43 8.14 10.46 12.68
C ASP A 43 8.25 8.93 12.64
N ASP A 44 7.62 8.28 11.67
CA ASP A 44 7.71 6.83 11.50
C ASP A 44 9.02 6.44 10.79
N CYS A 45 9.76 5.51 11.39
CA CYS A 45 11.01 4.97 10.84
C CYS A 45 10.91 3.44 10.72
N ILE A 46 11.22 2.91 9.55
CA ILE A 46 11.43 1.47 9.34
C ILE A 46 12.88 1.22 8.93
N LEU A 47 13.53 0.34 9.69
CA LEU A 47 14.85 -0.19 9.38
C LEU A 47 14.71 -1.67 9.04
N TYR A 48 15.27 -2.14 7.92
CA TYR A 48 15.20 -3.53 7.53
C TYR A 48 16.47 -4.02 6.84
N ARG A 49 16.76 -5.32 7.02
CA ARG A 49 17.91 -5.99 6.44
C ARG A 49 17.58 -7.45 6.15
N GLU A 50 18.10 -7.99 5.06
CA GLU A 50 18.11 -9.42 4.80
C GLU A 50 19.13 -10.11 5.72
N ILE A 51 18.69 -11.02 6.56
CA ILE A 51 19.53 -11.74 7.54
C ILE A 51 19.86 -13.13 6.98
N LYS A 52 21.09 -13.29 6.47
CA LYS A 52 21.63 -14.57 6.00
C LYS A 52 22.57 -15.22 7.01
N SER A 53 23.17 -14.40 7.87
CA SER A 53 24.20 -14.81 8.83
C SER A 53 24.07 -14.02 10.14
N THR A 54 24.83 -14.44 11.15
CA THR A 54 24.96 -13.68 12.42
C THR A 54 25.62 -12.32 12.21
N VAL A 55 26.47 -12.19 11.19
CA VAL A 55 27.09 -10.89 10.82
C VAL A 55 26.02 -9.88 10.39
N ASP A 56 25.03 -10.31 9.59
CA ASP A 56 23.93 -9.43 9.18
C ASP A 56 23.11 -8.96 10.39
N SER A 57 22.89 -9.85 11.37
CA SER A 57 22.19 -9.50 12.61
C SER A 57 23.00 -8.47 13.42
N GLN A 58 24.33 -8.60 13.45
CA GLN A 58 25.20 -7.64 14.12
C GLN A 58 25.16 -6.27 13.42
N ILE A 59 25.21 -6.25 12.08
CA ILE A 59 25.12 -5.00 11.33
C ILE A 59 23.78 -4.29 11.62
N LEU A 60 22.67 -5.04 11.66
CA LEU A 60 21.38 -4.47 12.02
C LEU A 60 21.36 -3.91 13.45
N GLN A 61 22.01 -4.60 14.41
CA GLN A 61 22.14 -4.09 15.78
C GLN A 61 23.01 -2.83 15.81
N ASP A 62 24.10 -2.79 15.06
CA ASP A 62 24.99 -1.61 15.00
C ASP A 62 24.23 -0.41 14.42
N ASP A 63 23.41 -0.61 13.39
CA ASP A 63 22.55 0.43 12.82
C ASP A 63 21.51 0.94 13.86
N ILE A 64 20.90 0.04 14.65
CA ILE A 64 20.01 0.44 15.75
C ILE A 64 20.76 1.26 16.81
N ASN A 65 22.01 0.90 17.10
CA ASN A 65 22.86 1.67 18.04
C ASN A 65 23.19 3.05 17.46
N SER A 66 23.44 3.17 16.15
CA SER A 66 23.67 4.45 15.48
C SER A 66 22.42 5.34 15.58
N LEU A 67 21.22 4.80 15.34
CA LEU A 67 19.96 5.52 15.55
C LEU A 67 19.80 5.99 17.00
N PHE A 68 20.12 5.14 17.97
CA PHE A 68 20.05 5.51 19.38
C PHE A 68 21.04 6.63 19.73
N SER A 69 22.28 6.57 19.21
CA SER A 69 23.30 7.61 19.42
C SER A 69 22.87 8.93 18.79
N TRP A 70 22.33 8.89 17.59
CA TRP A 70 21.75 10.05 16.91
C TRP A 70 20.64 10.68 17.77
N SER A 71 19.72 9.85 18.30
CA SER A 71 18.61 10.34 19.12
C SER A 71 19.07 11.06 20.39
N LYS A 72 20.18 10.62 20.98
CA LYS A 72 20.77 11.27 22.16
C LYS A 72 21.47 12.58 21.80
N LEU A 73 22.20 12.59 20.68
CA LEU A 73 22.88 13.79 20.18
C LEU A 73 21.89 14.92 19.87
N TRP A 74 20.80 14.56 19.16
CA TRP A 74 19.80 15.52 18.72
C TRP A 74 18.64 15.71 19.70
N GLN A 75 18.70 15.10 20.89
CA GLN A 75 17.68 15.22 21.96
C GLN A 75 16.26 14.84 21.47
N MET A 76 16.17 13.89 20.52
CA MET A 76 14.92 13.37 19.99
C MET A 76 14.77 11.90 20.38
N GLU A 77 14.08 11.63 21.48
CA GLU A 77 14.00 10.28 22.06
C GLU A 77 13.02 9.38 21.31
N PHE A 78 13.46 8.16 21.00
CA PHE A 78 12.57 7.11 20.52
C PHE A 78 11.66 6.59 21.64
N ASN A 79 10.40 6.40 21.35
CA ASN A 79 9.49 5.73 22.27
C ASN A 79 9.68 4.21 22.15
N VAL A 80 10.49 3.65 23.04
CA VAL A 80 10.84 2.22 23.04
C VAL A 80 9.61 1.31 23.10
N SER A 81 8.54 1.71 23.81
CA SER A 81 7.31 0.92 23.92
C SER A 81 6.56 0.77 22.58
N LYS A 82 6.85 1.63 21.61
CA LYS A 82 6.32 1.58 20.24
C LYS A 82 7.30 0.98 19.24
N CYS A 83 8.54 0.69 19.64
CA CYS A 83 9.54 0.09 18.78
C CYS A 83 9.45 -1.44 18.86
N HIS A 84 9.32 -2.09 17.72
CA HIS A 84 9.13 -3.53 17.63
C HIS A 84 10.03 -4.15 16.55
N ILE A 85 10.33 -5.43 16.73
CA ILE A 85 11.00 -6.24 15.72
C ILE A 85 10.00 -7.21 15.12
N MET A 86 10.02 -7.32 13.79
CA MET A 86 9.24 -8.34 13.09
C MET A 86 10.13 -9.11 12.12
N SER A 87 10.19 -10.43 12.29
CA SER A 87 10.91 -11.31 11.39
C SER A 87 9.99 -11.78 10.26
N LEU A 88 10.34 -11.43 9.02
CA LEU A 88 9.64 -11.85 7.81
C LEU A 88 10.36 -13.08 7.25
N SER A 89 9.96 -14.28 7.63
CA SER A 89 10.59 -15.50 7.13
C SER A 89 9.62 -16.67 7.06
N ARG A 90 9.83 -17.52 6.06
CA ARG A 90 9.20 -18.84 5.93
C ARG A 90 10.20 -19.97 6.12
N SER A 91 11.46 -19.65 6.37
CA SER A 91 12.49 -20.63 6.64
C SER A 91 12.26 -21.27 8.02
N LYS A 92 12.49 -22.58 8.11
CA LYS A 92 12.54 -23.27 9.41
C LYS A 92 13.83 -22.97 10.19
N LYS A 93 14.87 -22.50 9.48
CA LYS A 93 16.14 -22.08 10.09
C LYS A 93 16.08 -20.55 10.23
N HIS A 94 15.90 -20.10 11.44
CA HIS A 94 15.93 -18.66 11.77
C HIS A 94 17.22 -18.33 12.50
N VAL A 95 17.82 -17.21 12.16
CA VAL A 95 18.86 -16.59 13.02
C VAL A 95 18.08 -15.85 14.10
N ASN A 96 18.02 -16.43 15.28
CA ASN A 96 17.40 -15.79 16.43
C ASN A 96 18.39 -14.75 17.00
N ALA A 97 18.07 -13.47 16.87
CA ALA A 97 18.80 -12.39 17.46
C ALA A 97 17.86 -11.54 18.33
N ILE A 98 18.35 -11.15 19.49
CA ILE A 98 17.67 -10.18 20.36
C ILE A 98 18.25 -8.81 20.05
N TYR A 99 17.43 -7.90 19.57
CA TYR A 99 17.82 -6.54 19.26
C TYR A 99 17.48 -5.60 20.41
N LYS A 100 18.34 -4.61 20.64
CA LYS A 100 18.20 -3.65 21.72
C LYS A 100 18.28 -2.22 21.18
N LEU A 101 17.47 -1.34 21.73
CA LEU A 101 17.57 0.11 21.53
C LEU A 101 18.08 0.72 22.85
N GLY A 102 19.35 1.10 22.88
CA GLY A 102 20.03 1.41 24.12
C GLY A 102 20.08 0.18 25.05
N ASN A 103 19.57 0.32 26.25
CA ASN A 103 19.52 -0.79 27.23
C ASN A 103 18.25 -1.63 27.17
N ALA A 104 17.25 -1.22 26.39
CA ALA A 104 15.96 -1.89 26.30
C ALA A 104 15.92 -2.91 25.16
N ALA A 105 15.53 -4.14 25.46
CA ALA A 105 15.27 -5.15 24.45
C ALA A 105 13.98 -4.82 23.68
N LEU A 106 14.05 -4.88 22.35
CA LEU A 106 12.88 -4.67 21.50
C LEU A 106 11.99 -5.91 21.48
N SER A 107 10.69 -5.71 21.61
CA SER A 107 9.73 -6.81 21.59
C SER A 107 9.51 -7.33 20.16
N ALA A 108 9.52 -8.66 20.01
CA ALA A 108 9.18 -9.32 18.76
C ALA A 108 7.65 -9.40 18.60
N VAL A 109 7.15 -9.01 17.43
CA VAL A 109 5.73 -9.04 17.11
C VAL A 109 5.46 -9.85 15.85
N HIS A 110 4.26 -10.46 15.77
CA HIS A 110 3.82 -11.21 14.58
C HIS A 110 3.08 -10.35 13.56
N SER A 111 2.54 -9.22 13.99
CA SER A 111 1.92 -8.23 13.11
C SER A 111 2.18 -6.82 13.61
N PHE A 112 2.22 -5.88 12.71
CA PHE A 112 2.38 -4.47 13.00
C PHE A 112 1.61 -3.63 11.99
N THR A 113 1.00 -2.55 12.43
CA THR A 113 0.32 -1.60 11.54
C THR A 113 1.27 -0.46 11.20
N TYR A 114 1.64 -0.38 9.93
CA TYR A 114 2.49 0.69 9.39
C TYR A 114 1.70 1.52 8.36
N LEU A 115 1.65 2.82 8.56
CA LEU A 115 0.90 3.75 7.70
C LEU A 115 -0.53 3.26 7.38
N GLY A 116 -1.21 2.72 8.39
CA GLY A 116 -2.58 2.23 8.25
C GLY A 116 -2.73 0.86 7.56
N VAL A 117 -1.63 0.20 7.20
CA VAL A 117 -1.62 -1.16 6.62
C VAL A 117 -1.10 -2.14 7.66
N GLU A 118 -1.89 -3.15 8.01
CA GLU A 118 -1.46 -4.23 8.90
C GLU A 118 -0.62 -5.24 8.11
N ILE A 119 0.65 -5.35 8.49
CA ILE A 119 1.63 -6.28 7.93
C ILE A 119 1.82 -7.43 8.92
N THR A 120 1.74 -8.67 8.45
CA THR A 120 1.98 -9.87 9.24
C THR A 120 3.31 -10.53 8.85
N CYS A 121 3.93 -11.27 9.79
CA CYS A 121 5.22 -11.92 9.56
C CYS A 121 5.21 -12.93 8.40
N ASP A 122 4.04 -13.47 8.03
CA ASP A 122 3.85 -14.35 6.88
C ASP A 122 3.44 -13.62 5.60
N LEU A 123 3.33 -12.29 5.64
CA LEU A 123 2.92 -11.40 4.55
C LEU A 123 1.55 -11.78 3.94
N ARG A 124 0.64 -12.30 4.76
CA ARG A 124 -0.74 -12.57 4.37
C ARG A 124 -1.64 -11.38 4.70
N TRP A 125 -2.59 -11.12 3.84
CA TRP A 125 -3.48 -9.94 3.98
C TRP A 125 -4.80 -10.22 4.69
N ASN A 126 -5.01 -11.42 5.25
CA ASN A 126 -6.29 -11.81 5.83
C ASN A 126 -6.75 -10.86 6.95
N ASN A 127 -5.86 -10.55 7.91
CA ASN A 127 -6.19 -9.68 9.04
C ASN A 127 -6.46 -8.25 8.56
N HIS A 128 -5.60 -7.74 7.68
CA HIS A 128 -5.78 -6.41 7.10
C HIS A 128 -7.10 -6.31 6.34
N VAL A 129 -7.42 -7.26 5.47
CA VAL A 129 -8.68 -7.30 4.73
C VAL A 129 -9.88 -7.36 5.67
N ALA A 130 -9.84 -8.21 6.69
CA ALA A 130 -10.92 -8.29 7.68
C ALA A 130 -11.15 -6.94 8.39
N THR A 131 -10.06 -6.26 8.78
CA THR A 131 -10.11 -4.93 9.42
C THR A 131 -10.70 -3.88 8.47
N VAL A 132 -10.24 -3.82 7.23
CA VAL A 132 -10.72 -2.88 6.20
C VAL A 132 -12.20 -3.12 5.89
N VAL A 133 -12.60 -4.38 5.66
CA VAL A 133 -13.99 -4.78 5.38
C VAL A 133 -14.90 -4.43 6.54
N LYS A 134 -14.48 -4.68 7.78
CA LYS A 134 -15.23 -4.31 9.01
C LYS A 134 -15.44 -2.79 9.08
N LYS A 135 -14.36 -2.01 8.91
CA LYS A 135 -14.40 -0.54 8.93
C LYS A 135 -15.35 0.01 7.85
N ALA A 136 -15.17 -0.42 6.61
CA ALA A 136 -15.99 0.00 5.48
C ALA A 136 -17.46 -0.41 5.63
N SER A 137 -17.74 -1.62 6.17
CA SER A 137 -19.10 -2.08 6.46
C SER A 137 -19.78 -1.25 7.54
N ASN A 138 -19.05 -0.87 8.59
CA ASN A 138 -19.56 0.00 9.65
C ASN A 138 -19.93 1.38 9.10
N THR A 139 -19.05 1.96 8.25
CA THR A 139 -19.31 3.24 7.58
C THR A 139 -20.51 3.13 6.63
N LEU A 140 -20.62 2.05 5.85
CA LEU A 140 -21.77 1.81 4.98
C LEU A 140 -23.08 1.71 5.80
N ASN A 141 -23.04 1.02 6.92
CA ASN A 141 -24.21 0.90 7.80
C ASN A 141 -24.59 2.26 8.42
N PHE A 142 -23.61 3.08 8.78
CA PHE A 142 -23.85 4.46 9.22
C PHE A 142 -24.53 5.29 8.14
N VAL A 143 -24.00 5.27 6.92
CA VAL A 143 -24.58 5.95 5.75
C VAL A 143 -26.01 5.46 5.50
N ARG A 144 -26.26 4.15 5.54
CA ARG A 144 -27.59 3.56 5.32
C ARG A 144 -28.62 4.04 6.34
N ARG A 145 -28.25 4.15 7.61
CA ARG A 145 -29.16 4.63 8.67
C ARG A 145 -29.51 6.11 8.50
N ASN A 146 -28.51 6.94 8.18
CA ASN A 146 -28.70 8.38 8.16
C ASN A 146 -29.27 8.90 6.83
N LEU A 147 -28.97 8.24 5.71
CA LEU A 147 -29.35 8.70 4.37
C LEU A 147 -30.41 7.80 3.69
N TYR A 148 -31.18 7.02 4.48
CA TYR A 148 -32.14 6.07 3.88
C TYR A 148 -33.24 6.75 3.05
N ARG A 149 -33.67 7.98 3.42
CA ARG A 149 -34.68 8.78 2.71
C ARG A 149 -34.12 9.53 1.50
N CYS A 150 -32.81 9.72 1.41
CA CYS A 150 -32.17 10.45 0.32
C CYS A 150 -32.36 9.75 -1.03
N ASN A 151 -32.23 10.51 -2.11
CA ASN A 151 -32.27 9.96 -3.47
C ASN A 151 -31.02 9.10 -3.78
N GLY A 152 -31.05 8.38 -4.91
CA GLY A 152 -29.95 7.49 -5.32
C GLY A 152 -28.62 8.20 -5.49
N HIS A 153 -28.62 9.40 -6.04
CA HIS A 153 -27.40 10.19 -6.27
C HIS A 153 -26.66 10.53 -4.97
N VAL A 154 -27.38 11.02 -3.94
CA VAL A 154 -26.77 11.31 -2.62
C VAL A 154 -26.19 10.05 -1.98
N LYS A 155 -26.90 8.92 -2.09
CA LYS A 155 -26.43 7.63 -1.57
C LYS A 155 -25.18 7.16 -2.30
N GLU A 156 -25.16 7.28 -3.61
CA GLU A 156 -24.02 6.95 -4.46
C GLU A 156 -22.80 7.80 -4.10
N LEU A 157 -22.96 9.12 -4.04
CA LEU A 157 -21.91 10.04 -3.65
C LEU A 157 -21.36 9.71 -2.26
N SER A 158 -22.23 9.39 -1.30
CA SER A 158 -21.81 9.00 0.05
C SER A 158 -21.00 7.71 0.08
N TYR A 159 -21.35 6.71 -0.74
CA TYR A 159 -20.56 5.50 -0.89
C TYR A 159 -19.19 5.82 -1.49
N ILE A 160 -19.15 6.58 -2.58
CA ILE A 160 -17.94 6.94 -3.31
C ILE A 160 -16.97 7.73 -2.42
N SER A 161 -17.50 8.65 -1.58
CA SER A 161 -16.68 9.56 -0.78
C SER A 161 -16.27 8.99 0.58
N LEU A 162 -17.11 8.17 1.24
CA LEU A 162 -16.89 7.77 2.62
C LEU A 162 -16.53 6.29 2.78
N VAL A 163 -17.07 5.40 1.93
CA VAL A 163 -16.90 3.96 2.07
C VAL A 163 -15.80 3.43 1.16
N ARG A 164 -15.89 3.73 -0.14
CA ARG A 164 -14.97 3.21 -1.15
C ARG A 164 -13.50 3.58 -0.90
N PRO A 165 -13.15 4.80 -0.45
CA PRO A 165 -11.75 5.15 -0.15
C PRO A 165 -11.13 4.26 0.93
N GLN A 166 -11.91 3.76 1.89
CA GLN A 166 -11.43 2.83 2.91
C GLN A 166 -11.05 1.47 2.32
N LEU A 167 -11.76 1.02 1.26
CA LEU A 167 -11.50 -0.23 0.56
C LEU A 167 -10.35 -0.12 -0.45
N GLU A 168 -9.96 1.11 -0.81
CA GLU A 168 -8.97 1.39 -1.85
C GLU A 168 -7.67 2.00 -1.31
N TYR A 169 -7.63 2.38 -0.04
CA TYR A 169 -6.43 2.98 0.57
C TYR A 169 -5.23 2.04 0.47
N ALA A 170 -4.10 2.53 -0.07
CA ALA A 170 -2.83 1.82 -0.20
C ALA A 170 -2.92 0.43 -0.89
N THR A 171 -3.94 0.17 -1.71
CA THR A 171 -4.16 -1.16 -2.33
C THR A 171 -3.03 -1.61 -3.25
N ALA A 172 -2.16 -0.74 -3.72
CA ALA A 172 -0.95 -1.12 -4.43
C ALA A 172 0.01 -1.95 -3.55
N ALA A 173 -0.01 -1.73 -2.23
CA ALA A 173 0.84 -2.47 -1.29
C ALA A 173 0.24 -3.82 -0.86
N TRP A 174 -1.09 -3.91 -0.72
CA TRP A 174 -1.75 -5.07 -0.09
C TRP A 174 -2.81 -5.77 -0.96
N ASP A 175 -2.82 -5.62 -2.28
CA ASP A 175 -3.83 -6.23 -3.15
C ASP A 175 -3.94 -7.75 -2.95
N PRO A 176 -5.02 -8.27 -2.31
CA PRO A 176 -5.13 -9.67 -1.98
C PRO A 176 -5.34 -10.52 -3.23
N TYR A 177 -4.81 -11.73 -3.22
CA TYR A 177 -4.91 -12.67 -4.33
C TYR A 177 -5.84 -13.87 -4.04
N THR A 178 -6.19 -14.08 -2.77
CA THR A 178 -7.08 -15.17 -2.39
C THR A 178 -8.54 -14.84 -2.73
N SER A 179 -9.25 -15.79 -3.27
CA SER A 179 -10.67 -15.61 -3.67
C SER A 179 -11.57 -15.19 -2.51
N CYS A 180 -11.28 -15.67 -1.29
CA CYS A 180 -12.03 -15.31 -0.09
C CYS A 180 -11.88 -13.80 0.19
N ASN A 181 -10.65 -13.30 0.30
CA ASN A 181 -10.39 -11.90 0.58
C ASN A 181 -10.95 -10.96 -0.52
N ILE A 182 -10.82 -11.36 -1.79
CA ILE A 182 -11.41 -10.61 -2.91
C ILE A 182 -12.93 -10.54 -2.75
N LYS A 183 -13.58 -11.68 -2.49
CA LYS A 183 -15.03 -11.77 -2.29
C LYS A 183 -15.51 -10.92 -1.13
N ASP A 184 -14.79 -10.90 -0.02
CA ASP A 184 -15.17 -10.14 1.17
C ASP A 184 -15.16 -8.63 0.90
N ILE A 185 -14.13 -8.13 0.18
CA ILE A 185 -14.05 -6.73 -0.24
C ILE A 185 -15.17 -6.38 -1.22
N GLU A 186 -15.38 -7.21 -2.25
CA GLU A 186 -16.45 -7.00 -3.26
C GLU A 186 -17.84 -7.02 -2.62
N MET A 187 -18.05 -7.79 -1.54
CA MET A 187 -19.34 -7.88 -0.86
C MET A 187 -19.80 -6.55 -0.27
N VAL A 188 -18.85 -5.69 0.17
CA VAL A 188 -19.18 -4.33 0.65
C VAL A 188 -19.76 -3.49 -0.49
N GLN A 189 -19.11 -3.50 -1.65
CA GLN A 189 -19.58 -2.78 -2.85
C GLN A 189 -20.93 -3.31 -3.34
N ARG A 190 -21.13 -4.63 -3.36
CA ARG A 190 -22.39 -5.27 -3.74
C ARG A 190 -23.55 -4.84 -2.83
N ARG A 191 -23.32 -4.75 -1.51
CA ARG A 191 -24.29 -4.22 -0.54
C ARG A 191 -24.58 -2.75 -0.77
N ALA A 192 -23.56 -1.95 -1.10
CA ALA A 192 -23.73 -0.55 -1.43
C ALA A 192 -24.56 -0.35 -2.71
N ALA A 193 -24.32 -1.13 -3.77
CA ALA A 193 -25.09 -1.06 -5.02
C ALA A 193 -26.58 -1.33 -4.77
N ARG A 194 -26.92 -2.38 -4.02
CA ARG A 194 -28.32 -2.65 -3.61
C ARG A 194 -28.92 -1.50 -2.82
N TYR A 195 -28.17 -0.89 -1.94
CA TYR A 195 -28.62 0.27 -1.14
C TYR A 195 -28.88 1.51 -2.01
N VAL A 196 -28.01 1.81 -2.94
CA VAL A 196 -28.13 2.96 -3.86
C VAL A 196 -29.36 2.80 -4.77
N LYS A 197 -29.54 1.62 -5.37
CA LYS A 197 -30.64 1.31 -6.26
C LYS A 197 -31.95 0.94 -5.53
N ARG A 198 -31.92 0.77 -4.20
CA ARG A 198 -33.04 0.27 -3.38
C ARG A 198 -33.60 -1.07 -3.86
N ASP A 199 -32.75 -1.89 -4.45
CA ASP A 199 -33.11 -3.20 -4.99
C ASP A 199 -32.51 -4.31 -4.13
N TYR A 200 -33.37 -5.01 -3.39
CA TYR A 200 -33.02 -6.11 -2.50
C TYR A 200 -33.60 -7.44 -2.98
N GLN A 201 -34.16 -7.49 -4.18
CA GLN A 201 -34.72 -8.72 -4.74
C GLN A 201 -33.61 -9.74 -4.96
N ARG A 202 -33.90 -11.00 -4.61
CA ARG A 202 -32.92 -12.10 -4.81
C ARG A 202 -32.68 -12.42 -6.29
N THR A 203 -33.67 -12.15 -7.13
CA THR A 203 -33.64 -12.39 -8.59
C THR A 203 -32.80 -11.35 -9.34
N THR A 204 -32.61 -10.16 -8.79
CA THR A 204 -31.83 -9.12 -9.45
C THR A 204 -30.33 -9.42 -9.38
N SER A 205 -29.71 -9.48 -10.55
CA SER A 205 -28.25 -9.62 -10.65
C SER A 205 -27.54 -8.41 -10.10
N VAL A 206 -26.63 -8.63 -9.13
CA VAL A 206 -25.82 -7.53 -8.59
C VAL A 206 -24.86 -6.98 -9.64
N THR A 207 -24.43 -7.79 -10.59
CA THR A 207 -23.58 -7.35 -11.71
C THR A 207 -24.33 -6.31 -12.55
N SER A 208 -25.60 -6.55 -12.89
CA SER A 208 -26.39 -5.55 -13.62
C SER A 208 -26.62 -4.25 -12.84
N LEU A 209 -26.71 -4.32 -11.50
CA LEU A 209 -26.75 -3.11 -10.65
C LEU A 209 -25.44 -2.33 -10.71
N LEU A 210 -24.30 -3.01 -10.66
CA LEU A 210 -22.97 -2.37 -10.79
C LEU A 210 -22.80 -1.73 -12.17
N ASP A 211 -23.21 -2.42 -13.23
CA ASP A 211 -23.17 -1.90 -14.61
C ASP A 211 -24.05 -0.66 -14.77
N SER A 212 -25.27 -0.68 -14.20
CA SER A 212 -26.19 0.48 -14.21
C SER A 212 -25.71 1.68 -13.39
N LEU A 213 -24.74 1.49 -12.49
CA LEU A 213 -24.02 2.52 -11.72
C LEU A 213 -22.68 2.88 -12.36
N HIS A 214 -22.30 2.23 -13.44
CA HIS A 214 -20.98 2.35 -14.04
C HIS A 214 -19.82 2.09 -13.05
N TRP A 215 -20.04 1.19 -12.08
CA TRP A 215 -19.05 0.85 -11.09
C TRP A 215 -18.19 -0.32 -11.54
N GLN A 216 -16.91 -0.08 -11.68
CA GLN A 216 -15.93 -1.16 -11.88
C GLN A 216 -15.85 -2.04 -10.62
N SER A 217 -15.48 -3.32 -10.79
CA SER A 217 -15.16 -4.16 -9.64
C SER A 217 -14.01 -3.55 -8.84
N LEU A 218 -14.02 -3.74 -7.53
CA LEU A 218 -12.89 -3.28 -6.69
C LEU A 218 -11.59 -4.03 -7.05
N GLN A 219 -11.67 -5.24 -7.57
CA GLN A 219 -10.54 -6.00 -8.07
C GLN A 219 -9.88 -5.30 -9.28
N ASP A 220 -10.68 -4.86 -10.26
CA ASP A 220 -10.13 -4.11 -11.41
C ASP A 220 -9.58 -2.76 -10.99
N ARG A 221 -10.23 -2.09 -10.06
CA ARG A 221 -9.76 -0.81 -9.53
C ARG A 221 -8.41 -0.95 -8.82
N ARG A 222 -8.21 -2.05 -8.04
CA ARG A 222 -6.91 -2.36 -7.45
C ARG A 222 -5.85 -2.67 -8.52
N ARG A 223 -6.20 -3.45 -9.54
CA ARG A 223 -5.32 -3.68 -10.70
C ARG A 223 -4.92 -2.37 -11.36
N ASN A 224 -5.88 -1.49 -11.64
CA ASN A 224 -5.62 -0.19 -12.25
C ASN A 224 -4.77 0.71 -11.34
N ALA A 225 -4.98 0.69 -10.02
CA ALA A 225 -4.14 1.41 -9.07
C ALA A 225 -2.68 0.94 -9.11
N ARG A 226 -2.43 -0.38 -9.14
CA ARG A 226 -1.07 -0.95 -9.29
C ARG A 226 -0.42 -0.52 -10.59
N LEU A 227 -1.15 -0.59 -11.71
CA LEU A 227 -0.67 -0.16 -13.02
C LEU A 227 -0.35 1.33 -13.08
N LEU A 228 -1.17 2.18 -12.43
CA LEU A 228 -0.89 3.61 -12.32
C LEU A 228 0.36 3.91 -11.49
N HIS A 229 0.57 3.20 -10.38
CA HIS A 229 1.81 3.33 -9.60
C HIS A 229 3.04 2.86 -10.38
N PHE A 230 2.91 1.78 -11.14
CA PHE A 230 3.98 1.27 -12.00
C PHE A 230 4.30 2.25 -13.12
N PHE A 231 3.29 2.81 -13.78
CA PHE A 231 3.47 3.87 -14.78
C PHE A 231 4.21 5.08 -14.21
N LYS A 232 3.79 5.55 -13.01
CA LYS A 232 4.47 6.66 -12.33
C LYS A 232 5.93 6.35 -12.02
N ALA A 233 6.23 5.14 -11.57
CA ALA A 233 7.60 4.70 -11.32
C ALA A 233 8.45 4.69 -12.60
N LEU A 234 7.89 4.21 -13.72
CA LEU A 234 8.55 4.21 -15.03
C LEU A 234 8.89 5.61 -15.54
N HIS A 235 8.02 6.58 -15.27
CA HIS A 235 8.18 7.96 -15.75
C HIS A 235 8.79 8.90 -14.70
N GLY A 236 9.40 8.38 -13.65
CA GLY A 236 10.11 9.17 -12.65
C GLY A 236 9.23 10.00 -11.70
N TYR A 237 7.90 9.79 -11.71
CA TYR A 237 6.99 10.53 -10.82
C TYR A 237 7.10 10.14 -9.33
N GLN A 238 7.76 9.03 -9.01
CA GLN A 238 7.90 8.52 -7.64
C GLN A 238 9.30 7.97 -7.41
N GLY A 239 9.80 8.02 -6.18
CA GLY A 239 11.12 7.50 -5.79
C GLY A 239 11.33 5.98 -5.97
N LEU A 240 10.42 5.28 -6.65
CA LEU A 240 10.48 3.86 -6.98
C LEU A 240 11.09 3.59 -8.37
N SER A 241 11.55 4.62 -9.07
CA SER A 241 12.09 4.49 -10.45
C SER A 241 13.22 3.46 -10.51
N GLN A 242 14.09 3.40 -9.51
CA GLN A 242 15.19 2.44 -9.46
C GLN A 242 14.70 0.99 -9.48
N LEU A 243 13.67 0.65 -8.68
CA LEU A 243 13.12 -0.72 -8.65
C LEU A 243 12.55 -1.17 -10.00
N VAL A 244 12.03 -0.24 -10.78
CA VAL A 244 11.45 -0.52 -12.10
C VAL A 244 12.54 -0.51 -13.18
N ASN A 245 13.54 0.34 -13.06
CA ASN A 245 14.67 0.41 -14.00
C ASN A 245 15.52 -0.86 -13.96
N ASP A 246 15.65 -1.50 -12.81
CA ASP A 246 16.40 -2.75 -12.61
C ASP A 246 15.61 -4.00 -13.06
N LEU A 247 14.34 -3.85 -13.49
CA LEU A 247 13.56 -4.98 -13.99
C LEU A 247 14.15 -5.53 -15.30
N PRO A 248 14.28 -6.85 -15.43
CA PRO A 248 14.87 -7.47 -16.61
C PRO A 248 14.00 -7.22 -17.85
N ARG A 249 14.64 -6.86 -18.96
CA ARG A 249 13.99 -6.71 -20.27
C ARG A 249 14.07 -8.01 -21.05
N PRO A 250 13.11 -8.31 -21.95
CA PRO A 250 13.18 -9.47 -22.82
C PRO A 250 14.45 -9.42 -23.69
N THR A 251 15.26 -10.47 -23.63
CA THR A 251 16.50 -10.60 -24.42
C THR A 251 16.25 -11.06 -25.86
N ARG A 252 15.09 -11.70 -26.11
CA ARG A 252 14.70 -12.15 -27.47
C ARG A 252 13.54 -11.28 -27.97
N LEU A 253 13.80 -10.57 -29.06
CA LEU A 253 12.78 -9.92 -29.85
C LEU A 253 12.06 -11.00 -30.67
N THR A 254 10.80 -11.31 -30.38
CA THR A 254 9.96 -12.11 -31.27
C THR A 254 9.54 -11.25 -32.47
N ARG A 255 9.17 -11.88 -33.61
CA ARG A 255 8.77 -11.14 -34.82
C ARG A 255 7.63 -10.13 -34.61
N SER A 256 6.81 -10.33 -33.60
CA SER A 256 5.73 -9.40 -33.16
C SER A 256 6.22 -8.30 -32.19
N SER A 257 7.46 -8.38 -31.69
CA SER A 257 7.99 -7.48 -30.67
C SER A 257 8.93 -6.40 -31.22
N CYS A 258 9.02 -6.22 -32.54
CA CYS A 258 9.87 -5.23 -33.17
C CYS A 258 9.64 -3.76 -32.75
N VAL A 259 8.62 -3.48 -31.95
CA VAL A 259 8.23 -2.12 -31.53
C VAL A 259 7.97 -2.02 -30.02
N ASP A 260 8.10 -3.11 -29.27
CA ASP A 260 7.66 -3.13 -27.86
C ASP A 260 8.80 -2.72 -26.89
N VAL A 261 9.08 -1.43 -26.91
CA VAL A 261 10.15 -0.81 -26.11
C VAL A 261 9.87 -0.91 -24.60
N VAL A 262 8.66 -1.28 -24.17
CA VAL A 262 8.20 -1.16 -22.78
C VAL A 262 7.69 -2.48 -22.17
N ALA A 263 8.06 -3.64 -22.71
CA ALA A 263 7.79 -4.94 -22.09
C ALA A 263 8.88 -5.31 -21.07
N PHE A 264 8.51 -6.11 -20.07
CA PHE A 264 9.40 -6.63 -19.03
C PHE A 264 9.39 -8.16 -19.02
N SER A 265 10.51 -8.77 -18.68
CA SER A 265 10.57 -10.23 -18.44
C SER A 265 9.80 -10.57 -17.16
N GLN A 266 9.07 -11.68 -17.18
CA GLN A 266 8.41 -12.16 -15.98
C GLN A 266 9.45 -12.56 -14.94
N LEU A 267 9.24 -12.15 -13.68
CA LEU A 267 10.10 -12.50 -12.57
C LEU A 267 9.88 -13.96 -12.16
N PRO A 268 10.95 -14.75 -11.96
CA PRO A 268 10.82 -16.13 -11.49
C PRO A 268 10.30 -16.16 -10.05
N CYS A 269 9.14 -16.76 -9.83
CA CYS A 269 8.48 -16.77 -8.53
C CYS A 269 8.43 -18.19 -7.96
N ARG A 270 9.01 -18.40 -6.76
CA ARG A 270 8.99 -19.67 -6.04
C ARG A 270 7.88 -19.78 -5.01
N THR A 271 7.26 -18.67 -4.64
CA THR A 271 6.18 -18.62 -3.63
C THR A 271 5.04 -17.75 -4.12
N ASP A 272 3.81 -18.08 -3.71
CA ASP A 272 2.62 -17.30 -4.06
C ASP A 272 2.69 -15.87 -3.50
N VAL A 273 3.24 -15.69 -2.29
CA VAL A 273 3.39 -14.37 -1.69
C VAL A 273 4.25 -13.45 -2.57
N PHE A 274 5.37 -13.97 -3.12
CA PHE A 274 6.18 -13.21 -4.05
C PHE A 274 5.49 -13.04 -5.41
N LYS A 275 4.92 -14.11 -5.96
CA LYS A 275 4.21 -14.09 -7.24
C LYS A 275 3.10 -13.04 -7.29
N PHE A 276 2.37 -12.89 -6.19
CA PHE A 276 1.26 -11.93 -6.08
C PHE A 276 1.65 -10.61 -5.39
N SER A 277 2.95 -10.40 -5.12
CA SER A 277 3.43 -9.10 -4.67
C SER A 277 3.41 -8.06 -5.80
N PHE A 278 3.67 -6.80 -5.46
CA PHE A 278 3.48 -5.66 -6.37
C PHE A 278 4.18 -5.85 -7.73
N LEU A 279 5.50 -6.09 -7.75
CA LEU A 279 6.27 -6.12 -9.00
C LEU A 279 5.92 -7.33 -9.89
N PRO A 280 6.01 -8.60 -9.43
CA PRO A 280 5.75 -9.75 -10.29
C PRO A 280 4.34 -9.74 -10.89
N ARG A 281 3.34 -9.41 -10.06
CA ARG A 281 1.95 -9.35 -10.49
C ARG A 281 1.70 -8.20 -11.46
N THR A 282 2.29 -7.02 -11.18
CA THR A 282 2.09 -5.84 -12.03
C THR A 282 2.78 -5.98 -13.38
N VAL A 283 3.95 -6.63 -13.44
CA VAL A 283 4.64 -6.93 -14.71
C VAL A 283 3.76 -7.81 -15.61
N ILE A 284 3.08 -8.82 -15.05
CA ILE A 284 2.14 -9.66 -15.82
C ILE A 284 0.98 -8.81 -16.36
N ASP A 285 0.35 -8.01 -15.50
CA ASP A 285 -0.76 -7.14 -15.89
C ASP A 285 -0.32 -6.07 -16.89
N TRP A 286 0.86 -5.50 -16.72
CA TRP A 286 1.46 -4.52 -17.64
C TRP A 286 1.68 -5.11 -19.04
N ASN A 287 2.31 -6.28 -19.11
CA ASN A 287 2.56 -6.95 -20.38
C ASN A 287 1.27 -7.39 -21.10
N SER A 288 0.15 -7.54 -20.38
CA SER A 288 -1.16 -7.84 -20.95
C SER A 288 -1.87 -6.63 -21.53
N LEU A 289 -1.38 -5.41 -21.28
CA LEU A 289 -1.94 -4.20 -21.90
C LEU A 289 -1.56 -4.13 -23.38
N ASP A 290 -2.42 -3.48 -24.17
CA ASP A 290 -2.13 -3.13 -25.57
C ASP A 290 -0.85 -2.29 -25.67
N THR A 291 -0.07 -2.47 -26.74
CA THR A 291 1.20 -1.74 -26.98
C THR A 291 0.99 -0.23 -27.04
N GLY A 292 -0.12 0.22 -27.64
CA GLY A 292 -0.49 1.62 -27.69
C GLY A 292 -0.72 2.22 -26.29
N VAL A 293 -1.33 1.44 -25.39
CA VAL A 293 -1.55 1.88 -23.99
C VAL A 293 -0.24 1.95 -23.22
N ARG A 294 0.65 0.97 -23.39
CA ARG A 294 1.97 0.97 -22.75
C ARG A 294 2.89 2.08 -23.23
N GLY A 295 2.71 2.52 -24.48
CA GLY A 295 3.50 3.61 -25.08
C GLY A 295 3.03 5.02 -24.73
N LEU A 296 1.96 5.18 -23.96
CA LEU A 296 1.48 6.50 -23.55
C LEU A 296 2.51 7.18 -22.62
N SER A 297 2.69 8.48 -22.80
CA SER A 297 3.60 9.31 -21.98
C SER A 297 2.86 10.11 -20.90
N SER A 298 1.58 10.38 -21.10
CA SER A 298 0.76 11.16 -20.16
C SER A 298 0.04 10.27 -19.15
N LEU A 299 0.16 10.60 -17.87
CA LEU A 299 -0.53 9.90 -16.78
C LEU A 299 -2.06 9.95 -16.96
N GLU A 300 -2.59 11.07 -17.42
CA GLU A 300 -4.03 11.23 -17.59
C GLU A 300 -4.55 10.37 -18.74
N SER A 301 -3.85 10.36 -19.90
CA SER A 301 -4.18 9.51 -21.03
C SER A 301 -4.11 8.02 -20.65
N PHE A 302 -3.09 7.64 -19.87
CA PHE A 302 -2.96 6.26 -19.39
C PHE A 302 -4.10 5.88 -18.44
N ARG A 303 -4.48 6.78 -17.52
CA ARG A 303 -5.63 6.57 -16.62
C ARG A 303 -6.92 6.37 -17.39
N GLN A 304 -7.17 7.19 -18.39
CA GLN A 304 -8.37 7.10 -19.24
C GLN A 304 -8.40 5.78 -20.03
N ALA A 305 -7.27 5.36 -20.59
CA ALA A 305 -7.15 4.09 -21.31
C ALA A 305 -7.45 2.87 -20.42
N LEU A 306 -6.99 2.87 -19.14
CA LEU A 306 -7.29 1.80 -18.19
C LEU A 306 -8.80 1.71 -17.84
N VAL A 307 -9.52 2.82 -17.86
CA VAL A 307 -10.96 2.85 -17.59
C VAL A 307 -11.77 2.47 -18.82
N GLY A 308 -11.34 2.93 -20.02
CA GLY A 308 -12.03 2.72 -21.31
C GLY A 308 -11.84 1.33 -21.91
N GLY A 309 -10.78 0.61 -21.57
CA GLY A 309 -10.40 -0.68 -22.18
C GLY A 309 -11.34 -1.87 -21.94
N ARG A 310 -12.48 -1.70 -21.26
CA ARG A 310 -13.47 -2.75 -21.00
C ARG A 310 -14.49 -2.99 -22.12
N SER A 311 -14.50 -2.18 -23.17
CA SER A 311 -15.50 -2.35 -24.25
C SER A 311 -15.22 -3.54 -25.17
N ALA A 312 -14.04 -4.19 -25.09
CA ALA A 312 -13.62 -5.21 -26.07
C ALA A 312 -13.43 -6.64 -25.52
N ALA A 313 -13.50 -6.87 -24.21
CA ALA A 313 -13.11 -8.16 -23.60
C ALA A 313 -14.26 -9.01 -23.05
N THR A 314 -15.53 -8.69 -23.32
CA THR A 314 -16.70 -9.45 -22.87
C THR A 314 -17.50 -10.04 -24.03
N SER A 315 -16.82 -10.63 -24.99
CA SER A 315 -17.46 -11.49 -25.99
C SER A 315 -16.55 -12.69 -26.29
N TYR A 316 -16.51 -13.62 -25.31
CA TYR A 316 -16.23 -15.05 -25.54
C TYR A 316 -16.79 -15.82 -24.35
#